data_0ada3103c2527e0fe7c85533020efb95
#
_entry.id   0ada3103c2527e0fe7c85533020efb95
#
_cell.length_a   1.000
_cell.length_b   1.000
_cell.length_c   1.000
_cell.angle_alpha   90.00
_cell.angle_beta   90.00
_cell.angle_gamma   90.00
#
_symmetry.space_group_name_H-M   'P 1'
#
loop_
_entity.id
_entity.type
_entity.pdbx_description
1 polymer ?
#
loop_
_entity_poly.entity_id
_entity_poly.type
_entity_poly.pdbx_seq_one_letter_code
_entity_poly.pdbx_strand_id
1 'polypeptide(L)'
;MASLTPELETYYNTYFDLFRSEGWKQLIEELNQNALVINSVEATKDVDDMYFRKGQLNVLAHVINLETAVNNAFDDQSKEQEEDD
;
A
#
# COMPACT_ATOMS: atom_id res chain seq x y z
N MET A 1 -15.31 25.37 -0.68
CA MET A 1 -13.97 25.13 -1.14
C MET A 1 -13.33 23.98 -0.39
N ALA A 2 -13.01 22.91 -1.08
CA ALA A 2 -12.43 21.74 -0.45
C ALA A 2 -10.93 21.88 -0.38
N SER A 3 -10.40 22.39 0.69
CA SER A 3 -8.97 22.43 0.87
C SER A 3 -8.55 21.37 1.89
N LEU A 4 -7.34 20.91 1.76
CA LEU A 4 -6.79 20.00 2.74
C LEU A 4 -6.70 20.72 4.07
N THR A 5 -7.28 20.13 5.11
CA THR A 5 -7.15 20.69 6.45
C THR A 5 -5.73 20.47 6.96
N PRO A 6 -5.29 21.27 7.95
CA PRO A 6 -3.98 21.03 8.55
C PRO A 6 -3.82 19.59 9.07
N GLU A 7 -4.90 19.01 9.58
CA GLU A 7 -4.88 17.63 10.07
C GLU A 7 -4.64 16.65 8.92
N LEU A 8 -5.29 16.87 7.78
CA LEU A 8 -5.10 16.01 6.61
C LEU A 8 -3.71 16.18 6.01
N GLU A 9 -3.21 17.41 5.98
CA GLU A 9 -1.84 17.63 5.51
C GLU A 9 -0.84 16.88 6.37
N THR A 10 -1.01 16.94 7.69
CA THR A 10 -0.13 16.22 8.61
C THR A 10 -0.24 14.72 8.39
N TYR A 11 -1.46 14.22 8.22
CA TYR A 11 -1.71 12.81 7.97
C TYR A 11 -0.95 12.32 6.73
N TYR A 12 -1.10 13.01 5.62
CA TYR A 12 -0.41 12.61 4.39
C TYR A 12 1.09 12.79 4.48
N ASN A 13 1.57 13.87 5.06
CA ASN A 13 2.99 14.11 5.20
C ASN A 13 3.67 13.05 6.06
N THR A 14 2.99 12.55 7.07
CA THR A 14 3.50 11.45 7.89
C THR A 14 3.73 10.20 7.04
N TYR A 15 2.78 9.87 6.16
CA TYR A 15 2.96 8.75 5.25
C TYR A 15 4.08 9.00 4.25
N PHE A 16 4.13 10.20 3.68
CA PHE A 16 5.18 10.52 2.71
C PHE A 16 6.58 10.40 3.33
N ASP A 17 6.73 10.81 4.58
CA ASP A 17 8.00 10.64 5.29
C ASP A 17 8.36 9.17 5.45
N LEU A 18 7.37 8.34 5.79
CA LEU A 18 7.58 6.90 5.90
C LEU A 18 8.05 6.32 4.58
N PHE A 19 7.38 6.68 3.48
CA PHE A 19 7.68 6.10 2.17
C PHE A 19 9.06 6.49 1.66
N ARG A 20 9.61 7.60 2.13
CA ARG A 20 10.97 8.03 1.76
C ARG A 20 12.05 7.35 2.59
N SER A 21 11.68 6.69 3.68
CA SER A 21 12.66 6.07 4.56
C SER A 21 13.29 4.83 3.94
N GLU A 22 14.54 4.59 4.28
CA GLU A 22 15.22 3.39 3.83
C GLU A 22 14.58 2.14 4.42
N GLY A 23 14.09 2.24 5.66
CA GLY A 23 13.39 1.12 6.28
C GLY A 23 12.16 0.69 5.54
N TRP A 24 11.37 1.65 5.04
CA TRP A 24 10.19 1.33 4.25
C TRP A 24 10.56 0.61 2.95
N LYS A 25 11.58 1.12 2.26
CA LYS A 25 12.02 0.51 1.01
C LYS A 25 12.51 -0.91 1.22
N GLN A 26 13.27 -1.12 2.28
CA GLN A 26 13.76 -2.45 2.64
C GLN A 26 12.60 -3.38 2.96
N LEU A 27 11.64 -2.92 3.76
CA LEU A 27 10.47 -3.72 4.11
C LEU A 27 9.69 -4.15 2.87
N ILE A 28 9.44 -3.21 1.95
CA ILE A 28 8.68 -3.53 0.74
C ILE A 28 9.42 -4.55 -0.12
N GLU A 29 10.72 -4.43 -0.24
CA GLU A 29 11.53 -5.40 -0.97
C GLU A 29 11.41 -6.80 -0.35
N GLU A 30 11.50 -6.88 0.97
CA GLU A 30 11.37 -8.15 1.67
C GLU A 30 9.96 -8.74 1.54
N LEU A 31 8.93 -7.89 1.60
CA LEU A 31 7.56 -8.36 1.43
C LEU A 31 7.31 -8.87 0.01
N ASN A 32 7.91 -8.23 -0.98
CA ASN A 32 7.82 -8.71 -2.36
C ASN A 32 8.45 -10.09 -2.50
N GLN A 33 9.60 -10.32 -1.86
CA GLN A 33 10.23 -11.63 -1.87
C GLN A 33 9.35 -12.67 -1.18
N ASN A 34 8.74 -12.31 -0.05
CA ASN A 34 7.83 -13.20 0.65
C ASN A 34 6.62 -13.55 -0.22
N ALA A 35 6.09 -12.58 -0.94
CA ALA A 35 4.95 -12.82 -1.82
C ALA A 35 5.29 -13.82 -2.92
N LEU A 36 6.50 -13.74 -3.48
CA LEU A 36 6.93 -14.69 -4.49
C LEU A 36 6.97 -16.12 -3.94
N VAL A 37 7.46 -16.29 -2.71
CA VAL A 37 7.52 -17.61 -2.08
C VAL A 37 6.12 -18.13 -1.79
N ILE A 38 5.23 -17.28 -1.28
CA ILE A 38 3.86 -17.68 -0.97
C ILE A 38 3.10 -18.04 -2.24
N ASN A 39 3.32 -17.29 -3.31
CA ASN A 39 2.64 -17.50 -4.59
C ASN A 39 3.35 -18.58 -5.42
N SER A 40 3.58 -19.73 -4.80
CA SER A 40 4.27 -20.85 -5.43
C SER A 40 3.30 -21.99 -5.62
N VAL A 41 3.02 -22.33 -6.88
CA VAL A 41 2.16 -23.46 -7.21
C VAL A 41 2.82 -24.77 -6.74
N GLU A 42 4.13 -24.88 -6.90
CA GLU A 42 4.85 -26.10 -6.50
C GLU A 42 4.81 -26.34 -5.00
N ALA A 43 4.81 -25.27 -4.20
CA ALA A 43 4.79 -25.39 -2.74
C ALA A 43 3.38 -25.56 -2.19
N THR A 44 2.35 -25.28 -3.00
CA THR A 44 0.95 -25.39 -2.56
C THR A 44 0.55 -26.85 -2.45
N LYS A 45 0.09 -27.25 -1.27
CA LYS A 45 -0.18 -28.66 -0.96
C LYS A 45 -1.55 -29.14 -1.41
N ASP A 46 -2.58 -28.29 -1.18
CA ASP A 46 -3.97 -28.65 -1.45
C ASP A 46 -4.81 -27.39 -1.59
N VAL A 47 -6.13 -27.55 -1.72
CA VAL A 47 -7.05 -26.43 -1.90
C VAL A 47 -7.08 -25.53 -0.67
N ASP A 48 -7.07 -26.11 0.51
CA ASP A 48 -7.08 -25.32 1.74
C ASP A 48 -5.82 -24.48 1.86
N ASP A 49 -4.67 -25.05 1.54
CA ASP A 49 -3.41 -24.32 1.52
C ASP A 49 -3.44 -23.20 0.50
N MET A 50 -4.06 -23.46 -0.66
CA MET A 50 -4.20 -22.43 -1.69
C MET A 50 -5.00 -21.24 -1.18
N TYR A 51 -6.11 -21.45 -0.50
CA TYR A 51 -6.91 -20.37 0.06
C TYR A 51 -6.18 -19.64 1.17
N PHE A 52 -5.44 -20.37 2.00
CA PHE A 52 -4.62 -19.75 3.04
C PHE A 52 -3.57 -18.81 2.43
N ARG A 53 -2.88 -19.29 1.39
CA ARG A 53 -1.87 -18.49 0.70
C ARG A 53 -2.49 -17.28 0.01
N LYS A 54 -3.66 -17.45 -0.57
CA LYS A 54 -4.38 -16.33 -1.20
C LYS A 54 -4.70 -15.24 -0.19
N GLY A 55 -5.13 -15.62 1.01
CA GLY A 55 -5.38 -14.66 2.08
C GLY A 55 -4.12 -13.91 2.48
N GLN A 56 -3.00 -14.62 2.61
CA GLN A 56 -1.73 -13.98 2.92
C GLN A 56 -1.32 -12.99 1.83
N LEU A 57 -1.49 -13.38 0.56
CA LEU A 57 -1.15 -12.51 -0.56
C LEU A 57 -2.02 -11.26 -0.61
N ASN A 58 -3.29 -11.39 -0.23
CA ASN A 58 -4.18 -10.23 -0.18
C ASN A 58 -3.69 -9.19 0.83
N VAL A 59 -3.28 -9.63 2.00
CA VAL A 59 -2.77 -8.73 3.03
C VAL A 59 -1.44 -8.10 2.58
N LEU A 60 -0.54 -8.91 2.04
CA LEU A 60 0.74 -8.41 1.55
C LEU A 60 0.55 -7.40 0.43
N ALA A 61 -0.36 -7.66 -0.49
CA ALA A 61 -0.66 -6.74 -1.58
C ALA A 61 -1.15 -5.40 -1.04
N HIS A 62 -1.94 -5.42 0.01
CA HIS A 62 -2.43 -4.20 0.65
C HIS A 62 -1.28 -3.33 1.14
N VAL A 63 -0.31 -3.95 1.82
CA VAL A 63 0.85 -3.23 2.35
C VAL A 63 1.77 -2.78 1.22
N ILE A 64 2.04 -3.67 0.27
CA ILE A 64 2.94 -3.37 -0.85
C ILE A 64 2.40 -2.20 -1.69
N ASN A 65 1.09 -2.11 -1.83
CA ASN A 65 0.44 -1.08 -2.64
C ASN A 65 0.05 0.15 -1.84
N LEU A 66 0.39 0.21 -0.56
CA LEU A 66 -0.01 1.31 0.32
C LEU A 66 0.46 2.66 -0.19
N GLU A 67 1.69 2.74 -0.63
CA GLU A 67 2.24 4.00 -1.14
C GLU A 67 1.43 4.52 -2.32
N THR A 68 1.12 3.65 -3.27
CA THR A 68 0.31 4.01 -4.44
C THR A 68 -1.09 4.46 -4.01
N ALA A 69 -1.70 3.74 -3.06
CA ALA A 69 -3.03 4.06 -2.59
C ALA A 69 -3.07 5.42 -1.91
N VAL A 70 -2.08 5.72 -1.08
CA VAL A 70 -2.00 7.00 -0.38
C VAL A 70 -1.77 8.13 -1.37
N ASN A 71 -0.87 7.94 -2.34
CA ASN A 71 -0.61 8.95 -3.35
C ASN A 71 -1.85 9.24 -4.19
N ASN A 72 -2.60 8.21 -4.55
CA ASN A 72 -3.83 8.39 -5.33
C ASN A 72 -4.89 9.14 -4.53
N ALA A 73 -5.04 8.81 -3.26
CA ALA A 73 -6.01 9.51 -2.40
C ALA A 73 -5.65 10.98 -2.25
N PHE A 74 -4.38 11.26 -2.09
CA PHE A 74 -3.91 12.65 -1.98
C PHE A 74 -4.18 13.42 -3.27
N ASP A 75 -3.87 12.82 -4.41
CA ASP A 75 -4.10 13.45 -5.71
C ASP A 75 -5.58 13.72 -5.94
N ASP A 76 -6.44 12.77 -5.58
CA ASP A 76 -7.88 12.95 -5.75
C ASP A 76 -8.41 14.11 -4.93
N GLN A 77 -7.94 14.25 -3.70
CA GLN A 77 -8.36 15.37 -2.85
C GLN A 77 -7.83 16.69 -3.39
N SER A 78 -6.62 16.70 -3.91
CA SER A 78 -6.05 17.90 -4.50
C SER A 78 -6.81 18.32 -5.75
N LYS A 79 -7.26 17.34 -6.56
CA LYS A 79 -8.05 17.62 -7.75
C LYS A 79 -9.43 18.18 -7.40
N GLU A 80 -10.05 17.66 -6.34
CA GLU A 80 -11.32 18.22 -5.88
C GLU A 80 -11.20 19.68 -5.50
N GLN A 81 -10.09 20.05 -4.88
CA GLN A 81 -9.84 21.45 -4.57
C GLN A 81 -9.76 22.30 -5.83
N GLU A 82 -9.06 21.81 -6.85
CA GLU A 82 -8.91 22.52 -8.10
C GLU A 82 -10.25 22.69 -8.82
N GLU A 83 -11.09 21.66 -8.79
CA GLU A 83 -12.39 21.70 -9.43
C GLU A 83 -13.34 22.68 -8.74
N ASP A 84 -13.21 22.87 -7.46
CA ASP A 84 -14.05 23.78 -6.69
C ASP A 84 -13.74 25.24 -7.00
N ASP A 85 -12.62 25.52 -7.58
CA ASP A 85 -12.27 26.87 -8.01
C ASP A 85 -12.90 27.19 -9.36
#